data_a7a75c5bbb79da04587cde893ff9c9c9
#
_entry.id   a7a75c5bbb79da04587cde893ff9c9c9
#
_cell.length_a   1.000
_cell.length_b   1.000
_cell.length_c   1.000
_cell.angle_alpha   90.00
_cell.angle_beta   90.00
_cell.angle_gamma   90.00
#
_symmetry.space_group_name_H-M   'P 1'
#
loop_
_entity.id
_entity.type
_entity.pdbx_description
1 polymer ?
#
loop_
_entity_poly.entity_id
_entity_poly.type
_entity_poly.pdbx_seq_one_letter_code
_entity_poly.pdbx_strand_id
1 'polypeptide(L)'
;MGKRDLVDAEPRPALGDSRSAVLNVLRAFGPLGVREAAERTGLHPNTARFHLDGLVEAGLAERAAEARARPGRPRILYRAAATGYGVRSYRLLAQILTSLIAGTMPEPAESAAEAGRAWGRYLADRPAPFERVDARQALERLTALLTDIGFGSQAEAAGDDVLIRLVHCPFRELAEEHRDVICPLHLGLIQGALAEMNAPLSAERLDPFVEPNLCLAHLRRRDEDSGGEGAEDG
;
A
#
# COMPACT_ATOMS: atom_id res chain seq x y z
N MET A 1 16.32 -5.65 -8.19
CA MET A 1 15.56 -4.78 -7.26
C MET A 1 15.23 -5.66 -6.05
N GLY A 2 15.74 -5.33 -4.88
CA GLY A 2 15.62 -6.19 -3.72
C GLY A 2 14.23 -6.08 -3.07
N LYS A 3 13.84 -7.10 -2.30
CA LYS A 3 12.58 -7.19 -1.55
C LYS A 3 12.30 -5.92 -0.70
N ARG A 4 13.36 -5.29 -0.15
CA ARG A 4 13.29 -4.06 0.67
C ARG A 4 12.91 -2.82 -0.12
N ASP A 5 13.28 -2.72 -1.40
CA ASP A 5 13.03 -1.52 -2.21
C ASP A 5 11.54 -1.31 -2.57
N LEU A 6 10.68 -2.32 -2.33
CA LEU A 6 9.24 -2.27 -2.59
C LEU A 6 8.44 -1.78 -1.37
N VAL A 7 9.02 -1.91 -0.16
CA VAL A 7 8.32 -1.68 1.12
C VAL A 7 8.74 -0.35 1.77
N ASP A 8 9.92 0.20 1.43
CA ASP A 8 10.48 1.42 2.05
C ASP A 8 9.79 2.74 1.63
N ALA A 9 8.63 2.68 1.01
CA ALA A 9 7.79 3.87 0.84
C ALA A 9 7.01 4.09 2.15
N GLU A 10 7.59 4.82 3.10
CA GLU A 10 6.86 5.29 4.28
C GLU A 10 5.50 5.87 3.87
N PRO A 11 4.39 5.50 4.57
CA PRO A 11 3.09 6.09 4.32
C PRO A 11 3.18 7.60 4.57
N ARG A 12 3.21 8.39 3.50
CA ARG A 12 3.21 9.84 3.62
C ARG A 12 1.88 10.26 4.21
N PRO A 13 1.87 11.05 5.30
CA PRO A 13 0.61 11.52 5.88
C PRO A 13 -0.21 12.24 4.79
N ALA A 14 -1.51 11.99 4.78
CA ALA A 14 -2.42 12.64 3.85
C ALA A 14 -2.25 14.16 3.97
N LEU A 15 -1.88 14.82 2.87
CA LEU A 15 -1.72 16.25 2.83
C LEU A 15 -3.12 16.89 2.92
N GLY A 16 -3.31 17.85 3.82
CA GLY A 16 -4.54 18.65 3.84
C GLY A 16 -4.76 19.36 2.49
N ASP A 17 -6.01 19.64 2.12
CA ASP A 17 -6.40 20.16 0.81
C ASP A 17 -5.59 21.37 0.36
N SER A 18 -5.36 22.34 1.24
CA SER A 18 -4.58 23.55 0.93
C SER A 18 -3.09 23.24 0.65
N ARG A 19 -2.49 22.28 1.37
CA ARG A 19 -1.11 21.87 1.14
C ARG A 19 -0.97 21.10 -0.18
N SER A 20 -1.95 20.27 -0.50
CA SER A 20 -2.05 19.56 -1.78
C SER A 20 -2.18 20.54 -2.95
N ALA A 21 -3.03 21.56 -2.82
CA ALA A 21 -3.18 22.62 -3.83
C ALA A 21 -1.86 23.36 -4.09
N VAL A 22 -1.13 23.74 -3.04
CA VAL A 22 0.18 24.40 -3.17
C VAL A 22 1.19 23.50 -3.87
N LEU A 23 1.25 22.21 -3.53
CA LEU A 23 2.14 21.23 -4.20
C LEU A 23 1.81 21.07 -5.68
N ASN A 24 0.52 20.99 -6.02
CA ASN A 24 0.07 20.87 -7.40
C ASN A 24 0.43 22.10 -8.24
N VAL A 25 0.31 23.31 -7.66
CA VAL A 25 0.74 24.55 -8.32
C VAL A 25 2.25 24.58 -8.55
N LEU A 26 3.07 24.14 -7.57
CA LEU A 26 4.52 24.00 -7.79
C LEU A 26 4.87 22.99 -8.90
N ARG A 27 4.12 21.90 -9.01
CA ARG A 27 4.31 20.89 -10.04
C ARG A 27 3.95 21.40 -11.45
N ALA A 28 2.84 22.14 -11.53
CA ALA A 28 2.31 22.63 -12.81
C ALA A 28 3.12 23.80 -13.40
N PHE A 29 3.62 24.69 -12.55
CA PHE A 29 4.20 25.97 -13.00
C PHE A 29 5.71 26.12 -12.73
N GLY A 30 6.32 25.11 -12.10
CA GLY A 30 7.76 25.13 -11.79
C GLY A 30 8.11 25.95 -10.56
N PRO A 31 9.33 26.50 -10.47
CA PRO A 31 9.76 27.26 -9.30
C PRO A 31 8.98 28.55 -9.14
N LEU A 32 8.34 28.75 -7.99
CA LEU A 32 7.53 29.90 -7.66
C LEU A 32 7.97 30.56 -6.34
N GLY A 33 7.82 31.87 -6.25
CA GLY A 33 7.91 32.59 -4.99
C GLY A 33 6.61 32.49 -4.20
N VAL A 34 6.67 32.84 -2.90
CA VAL A 34 5.49 32.79 -1.99
C VAL A 34 4.28 33.55 -2.55
N ARG A 35 4.48 34.74 -3.11
CA ARG A 35 3.37 35.54 -3.66
C ARG A 35 2.70 34.89 -4.84
N GLU A 36 3.47 34.37 -5.78
CA GLU A 36 2.95 33.67 -6.96
C GLU A 36 2.20 32.40 -6.59
N ALA A 37 2.73 31.63 -5.63
CA ALA A 37 2.02 30.46 -5.11
C ALA A 37 0.70 30.84 -4.42
N ALA A 38 0.70 31.92 -3.63
CA ALA A 38 -0.49 32.45 -2.97
C ALA A 38 -1.56 32.89 -3.97
N GLU A 39 -1.19 33.66 -4.98
CA GLU A 39 -2.10 34.13 -6.05
C GLU A 39 -2.74 32.96 -6.79
N ARG A 40 -1.96 31.95 -7.16
CA ARG A 40 -2.45 30.78 -7.91
C ARG A 40 -3.32 29.84 -7.11
N THR A 41 -3.15 29.81 -5.78
CA THR A 41 -3.94 28.95 -4.88
C THR A 41 -5.10 29.68 -4.21
N GLY A 42 -5.21 31.00 -4.36
CA GLY A 42 -6.18 31.81 -3.66
C GLY A 42 -5.92 31.95 -2.16
N LEU A 43 -4.71 31.61 -1.69
CA LEU A 43 -4.33 31.65 -0.29
C LEU A 43 -3.68 32.99 0.08
N HIS A 44 -3.81 33.37 1.36
CA HIS A 44 -3.02 34.48 1.88
C HIS A 44 -1.51 34.13 1.83
N PRO A 45 -0.59 35.12 1.53
CA PRO A 45 0.85 34.83 1.41
C PRO A 45 1.47 34.13 2.61
N ASN A 46 1.05 34.46 3.84
CA ASN A 46 1.55 33.78 5.04
C ASN A 46 1.10 32.30 5.10
N THR A 47 -0.13 32.00 4.70
CA THR A 47 -0.65 30.63 4.62
C THR A 47 0.07 29.84 3.53
N ALA A 48 0.28 30.45 2.37
CA ALA A 48 1.05 29.83 1.29
C ALA A 48 2.48 29.53 1.73
N ARG A 49 3.14 30.47 2.44
CA ARG A 49 4.49 30.25 3.01
C ARG A 49 4.50 29.08 3.99
N PHE A 50 3.55 29.03 4.92
CA PHE A 50 3.43 27.95 5.90
C PHE A 50 3.34 26.58 5.20
N HIS A 51 2.52 26.48 4.15
CA HIS A 51 2.40 25.24 3.38
C HIS A 51 3.65 24.92 2.56
N LEU A 52 4.28 25.92 1.94
CA LEU A 52 5.54 25.76 1.21
C LEU A 52 6.67 25.26 2.11
N ASP A 53 6.81 25.85 3.30
CA ASP A 53 7.80 25.44 4.27
C ASP A 53 7.53 24.02 4.79
N GLY A 54 6.28 23.69 5.09
CA GLY A 54 5.89 22.34 5.46
C GLY A 54 6.06 21.28 4.34
N LEU A 55 5.97 21.69 3.07
CA LEU A 55 6.32 20.81 1.94
C LEU A 55 7.83 20.56 1.86
N VAL A 56 8.65 21.57 2.18
CA VAL A 56 10.12 21.42 2.25
C VAL A 56 10.51 20.49 3.39
N GLU A 57 9.92 20.64 4.59
CA GLU A 57 10.13 19.75 5.73
C GLU A 57 9.73 18.30 5.43
N ALA A 58 8.67 18.11 4.64
CA ALA A 58 8.22 16.80 4.19
C ALA A 58 9.03 16.26 2.99
N GLY A 59 10.07 16.94 2.51
CA GLY A 59 10.87 16.54 1.34
C GLY A 59 10.11 16.55 0.01
N LEU A 60 8.95 17.22 -0.05
CA LEU A 60 8.10 17.32 -1.24
C LEU A 60 8.38 18.56 -2.09
N ALA A 61 9.08 19.54 -1.52
CA ALA A 61 9.57 20.73 -2.20
C ALA A 61 11.00 21.06 -1.75
N GLU A 62 11.67 21.87 -2.54
CA GLU A 62 13.01 22.39 -2.27
C GLU A 62 13.03 23.90 -2.37
N ARG A 63 13.86 24.56 -1.55
CA ARG A 63 14.16 25.98 -1.68
C ARG A 63 15.35 26.17 -2.60
N ALA A 64 15.22 27.09 -3.55
CA ALA A 64 16.30 27.51 -4.44
C ALA A 64 16.43 29.04 -4.37
N ALA A 65 17.65 29.54 -4.37
CA ALA A 65 17.88 30.95 -4.55
C ALA A 65 17.77 31.29 -6.04
N GLU A 66 17.05 32.38 -6.37
CA GLU A 66 16.99 32.87 -7.74
C GLU A 66 18.40 33.37 -8.15
N ALA A 67 18.94 32.83 -9.26
CA ALA A 67 20.18 33.35 -9.82
C ALA A 67 19.93 34.76 -10.37
N ARG A 68 20.53 35.78 -9.75
CA ARG A 68 20.39 37.17 -10.19
C ARG A 68 21.71 37.74 -10.72
N ALA A 69 21.60 38.51 -11.81
CA ALA A 69 22.71 39.28 -12.38
C ALA A 69 22.90 40.65 -11.70
N ARG A 70 22.08 41.02 -10.70
CA ARG A 70 22.14 42.37 -10.03
C ARG A 70 22.30 42.23 -8.52
N PRO A 71 22.98 43.14 -7.83
CA PRO A 71 23.15 43.18 -6.38
C PRO A 71 21.77 43.28 -5.68
N GLY A 72 21.58 42.55 -4.59
CA GLY A 72 20.38 42.54 -3.75
C GLY A 72 20.19 41.17 -3.08
N ARG A 73 19.31 41.09 -2.07
CA ARG A 73 18.99 39.83 -1.39
C ARG A 73 18.31 38.87 -2.41
N PRO A 74 18.84 37.66 -2.63
CA PRO A 74 18.22 36.70 -3.55
C PRO A 74 16.77 36.39 -3.15
N ARG A 75 15.89 36.29 -4.13
CA ARG A 75 14.52 35.84 -3.91
C ARG A 75 14.55 34.33 -3.70
N ILE A 76 13.84 33.86 -2.68
CA ILE A 76 13.65 32.43 -2.43
C ILE A 76 12.51 31.96 -3.33
N LEU A 77 12.81 30.96 -4.15
CA LEU A 77 11.86 30.21 -4.94
C LEU A 77 11.68 28.83 -4.32
N TYR A 78 10.47 28.29 -4.44
CA TYR A 78 10.15 26.93 -4.06
C TYR A 78 9.86 26.15 -5.33
N ARG A 79 10.46 24.97 -5.46
CA ARG A 79 10.15 24.02 -6.53
C ARG A 79 9.72 22.70 -5.93
N ALA A 80 8.85 21.98 -6.62
CA ALA A 80 8.57 20.61 -6.24
C ALA A 80 9.86 19.78 -6.28
N ALA A 81 10.10 18.97 -5.26
CA ALA A 81 11.29 18.11 -5.22
C ALA A 81 11.33 17.19 -6.44
N ALA A 82 12.53 16.92 -6.97
CA ALA A 82 12.70 16.08 -8.17
C ALA A 82 12.16 14.65 -7.99
N THR A 83 12.11 14.16 -6.74
CA THR A 83 11.40 12.93 -6.37
C THR A 83 9.88 13.02 -6.59
N GLY A 84 9.35 14.23 -6.85
CA GLY A 84 7.99 14.54 -7.23
C GLY A 84 7.76 14.70 -8.74
N TYR A 85 8.67 14.30 -9.62
CA TYR A 85 8.39 14.21 -11.06
C TYR A 85 7.31 13.18 -11.31
N GLY A 86 6.12 13.74 -11.42
CA GLY A 86 4.88 13.05 -11.51
C GLY A 86 4.74 12.11 -10.32
N VAL A 87 3.75 12.29 -9.48
CA VAL A 87 3.08 11.09 -9.00
C VAL A 87 2.97 10.28 -10.28
N ARG A 88 4.01 9.43 -10.50
CA ARG A 88 4.00 8.50 -11.63
C ARG A 88 2.62 7.94 -11.51
N SER A 89 1.82 8.03 -12.55
CA SER A 89 0.42 7.69 -12.43
C SER A 89 0.31 6.17 -12.37
N TYR A 90 0.99 5.59 -11.34
CA TYR A 90 0.85 4.18 -11.02
C TYR A 90 -0.62 3.83 -10.82
N ARG A 91 -1.41 4.78 -10.32
CA ARG A 91 -2.85 4.63 -10.24
C ARG A 91 -3.45 4.46 -11.64
N LEU A 92 -3.18 5.36 -12.59
CA LEU A 92 -3.68 5.23 -13.95
C LEU A 92 -3.18 3.96 -14.63
N LEU A 93 -1.89 3.63 -14.45
CA LEU A 93 -1.34 2.39 -14.98
C LEU A 93 -2.02 1.17 -14.35
N ALA A 94 -2.23 1.17 -13.03
CA ALA A 94 -2.92 0.10 -12.33
C ALA A 94 -4.38 -0.03 -12.81
N GLN A 95 -5.12 1.08 -13.00
CA GLN A 95 -6.45 1.07 -13.58
C GLN A 95 -6.48 0.46 -14.98
N ILE A 96 -5.55 0.87 -15.86
CA ILE A 96 -5.44 0.33 -17.23
C ILE A 96 -5.17 -1.18 -17.18
N LEU A 97 -4.20 -1.62 -16.37
CA LEU A 97 -3.83 -3.04 -16.26
C LEU A 97 -4.96 -3.87 -15.63
N THR A 98 -5.63 -3.35 -14.59
CA THR A 98 -6.76 -4.03 -13.97
C THR A 98 -7.93 -4.16 -14.94
N SER A 99 -8.26 -3.10 -15.68
CA SER A 99 -9.30 -3.12 -16.72
C SER A 99 -8.95 -4.10 -17.85
N LEU A 100 -7.67 -4.19 -18.23
CA LEU A 100 -7.19 -5.15 -19.21
C LEU A 100 -7.40 -6.58 -18.70
N ILE A 101 -7.00 -6.89 -17.47
CA ILE A 101 -7.18 -8.20 -16.84
C ILE A 101 -8.68 -8.56 -16.81
N ALA A 102 -9.52 -7.67 -16.28
CA ALA A 102 -10.97 -7.88 -16.17
C ALA A 102 -11.63 -8.12 -17.54
N GLY A 103 -11.16 -7.43 -18.60
CA GLY A 103 -11.79 -7.48 -19.92
C GLY A 103 -11.23 -8.57 -20.86
N THR A 104 -10.05 -9.11 -20.61
CA THR A 104 -9.38 -10.02 -21.57
C THR A 104 -9.06 -11.40 -21.03
N MET A 105 -8.95 -11.56 -19.70
CA MET A 105 -8.65 -12.88 -19.12
C MET A 105 -9.92 -13.73 -19.05
N PRO A 106 -9.85 -15.03 -19.38
CA PRO A 106 -11.02 -15.93 -19.29
C PRO A 106 -11.54 -16.07 -17.86
N GLU A 107 -10.65 -16.15 -16.89
CA GLU A 107 -10.95 -16.28 -15.45
C GLU A 107 -10.16 -15.24 -14.64
N PRO A 108 -10.59 -13.96 -14.71
CA PRO A 108 -9.80 -12.87 -14.13
C PRO A 108 -9.63 -12.98 -12.62
N ALA A 109 -10.66 -13.48 -11.92
CA ALA A 109 -10.61 -13.67 -10.47
C ALA A 109 -9.56 -14.72 -10.05
N GLU A 110 -9.52 -15.87 -10.73
CA GLU A 110 -8.55 -16.94 -10.42
C GLU A 110 -7.13 -16.52 -10.79
N SER A 111 -6.96 -15.91 -11.97
CA SER A 111 -5.67 -15.38 -12.39
C SER A 111 -5.11 -14.33 -11.41
N ALA A 112 -5.99 -13.47 -10.89
CA ALA A 112 -5.63 -12.48 -9.88
C ALA A 112 -5.28 -13.14 -8.53
N ALA A 113 -6.04 -14.14 -8.10
CA ALA A 113 -5.76 -14.90 -6.88
C ALA A 113 -4.41 -15.63 -6.98
N GLU A 114 -4.10 -16.23 -8.13
CA GLU A 114 -2.81 -16.89 -8.34
C GLU A 114 -1.64 -15.92 -8.33
N ALA A 115 -1.78 -14.77 -8.99
CA ALA A 115 -0.80 -13.69 -8.90
C ALA A 115 -0.62 -13.22 -7.45
N GLY A 116 -1.72 -13.07 -6.72
CA GLY A 116 -1.70 -12.76 -5.29
C GLY A 116 -0.93 -13.80 -4.49
N ARG A 117 -1.18 -15.09 -4.69
CA ARG A 117 -0.45 -16.19 -4.03
C ARG A 117 1.06 -16.14 -4.32
N ALA A 118 1.43 -15.87 -5.57
CA ALA A 118 2.83 -15.75 -5.95
C ALA A 118 3.50 -14.57 -5.24
N TRP A 119 2.85 -13.41 -5.21
CA TRP A 119 3.37 -12.23 -4.52
C TRP A 119 3.37 -12.39 -3.00
N GLY A 120 2.36 -13.03 -2.41
CA GLY A 120 2.33 -13.35 -0.99
C GLY A 120 3.52 -14.20 -0.55
N ARG A 121 3.87 -15.24 -1.32
CA ARG A 121 5.08 -16.04 -1.09
C ARG A 121 6.36 -15.22 -1.23
N TYR A 122 6.41 -14.35 -2.23
CA TYR A 122 7.59 -13.50 -2.45
C TYR A 122 7.82 -12.49 -1.31
N LEU A 123 6.74 -11.91 -0.78
CA LEU A 123 6.81 -10.87 0.25
C LEU A 123 7.03 -11.45 1.65
N ALA A 124 6.51 -12.63 1.94
CA ALA A 124 6.68 -13.28 3.22
C ALA A 124 8.11 -13.79 3.43
N ASP A 125 8.56 -13.77 4.67
CA ASP A 125 9.83 -14.38 5.04
C ASP A 125 9.63 -15.86 5.33
N ARG A 126 10.41 -16.71 4.64
CA ARG A 126 10.44 -18.14 4.92
C ARG A 126 11.10 -18.38 6.28
N PRO A 127 10.48 -19.17 7.17
CA PRO A 127 11.11 -19.55 8.43
C PRO A 127 12.42 -20.32 8.19
N ALA A 128 13.32 -20.23 9.16
CA ALA A 128 14.56 -21.03 9.11
C ALA A 128 14.23 -22.53 9.07
N PRO A 129 15.12 -23.36 8.48
CA PRO A 129 14.98 -24.81 8.56
C PRO A 129 14.79 -25.24 10.03
N PHE A 130 13.79 -26.07 10.30
CA PHE A 130 13.39 -26.54 11.65
C PHE A 130 12.66 -25.51 12.55
N GLU A 131 12.48 -24.28 12.13
CA GLU A 131 11.61 -23.32 12.81
C GLU A 131 10.14 -23.69 12.55
N ARG A 132 9.40 -23.97 13.64
CA ARG A 132 7.95 -24.14 13.58
C ARG A 132 7.29 -22.82 13.91
N VAL A 133 6.45 -22.36 13.01
CA VAL A 133 5.65 -21.13 13.21
C VAL A 133 4.30 -21.54 13.77
N ASP A 134 3.99 -21.13 14.98
CA ASP A 134 2.66 -21.33 15.56
C ASP A 134 1.63 -20.33 14.97
N ALA A 135 0.35 -20.55 15.27
CA ALA A 135 -0.74 -19.72 14.74
C ALA A 135 -0.61 -18.24 15.15
N ARG A 136 -0.16 -17.96 16.38
CA ARG A 136 0.02 -16.62 16.90
C ARG A 136 1.16 -15.90 16.18
N GLN A 137 2.30 -16.56 16.04
CA GLN A 137 3.47 -16.05 15.32
C GLN A 137 3.14 -15.81 13.84
N ALA A 138 2.37 -16.71 13.22
CA ALA A 138 1.90 -16.55 11.85
C ALA A 138 1.04 -15.29 11.68
N LEU A 139 0.11 -15.05 12.61
CA LEU A 139 -0.75 -13.86 12.61
C LEU A 139 0.05 -12.57 12.84
N GLU A 140 1.00 -12.57 13.78
CA GLU A 140 1.87 -11.43 14.03
C GLU A 140 2.69 -11.07 12.77
N ARG A 141 3.30 -12.07 12.11
CA ARG A 141 4.06 -11.88 10.87
C ARG A 141 3.18 -11.43 9.70
N LEU A 142 1.98 -12.03 9.57
CA LEU A 142 1.05 -11.67 8.51
C LEU A 142 0.52 -10.24 8.69
N THR A 143 0.13 -9.85 9.90
CA THR A 143 -0.33 -8.48 10.16
C THR A 143 0.78 -7.45 9.98
N ALA A 144 2.02 -7.76 10.34
CA ALA A 144 3.18 -6.93 10.07
C ALA A 144 3.37 -6.76 8.56
N LEU A 145 3.41 -7.86 7.79
CA LEU A 145 3.54 -7.83 6.33
C LEU A 145 2.41 -6.99 5.68
N LEU A 146 1.16 -7.21 6.07
CA LEU A 146 0.02 -6.46 5.55
C LEU A 146 0.15 -4.96 5.88
N THR A 147 0.62 -4.62 7.08
CA THR A 147 0.85 -3.23 7.49
C THR A 147 1.96 -2.59 6.66
N ASP A 148 3.06 -3.30 6.42
CA ASP A 148 4.21 -2.82 5.64
C ASP A 148 3.81 -2.50 4.18
N ILE A 149 2.86 -3.24 3.61
CA ILE A 149 2.34 -2.97 2.26
C ILE A 149 1.13 -2.01 2.25
N GLY A 150 0.80 -1.41 3.40
CA GLY A 150 -0.16 -0.32 3.51
C GLY A 150 -1.58 -0.70 3.95
N PHE A 151 -1.84 -1.93 4.36
CA PHE A 151 -3.12 -2.31 4.95
C PHE A 151 -3.15 -1.96 6.45
N GLY A 152 -4.25 -1.38 6.92
CA GLY A 152 -4.53 -1.33 8.36
C GLY A 152 -5.11 -2.67 8.81
N SER A 153 -4.28 -3.54 9.41
CA SER A 153 -4.69 -4.91 9.75
C SER A 153 -4.72 -5.15 11.26
N GLN A 154 -5.76 -5.84 11.73
CA GLN A 154 -5.93 -6.24 13.13
C GLN A 154 -6.46 -7.66 13.18
N ALA A 155 -5.81 -8.54 13.94
CA ALA A 155 -6.26 -9.91 14.11
C ALA A 155 -7.16 -10.02 15.35
N GLU A 156 -8.28 -10.71 15.21
CA GLU A 156 -9.22 -11.02 16.30
C GLU A 156 -9.46 -12.53 16.33
N ALA A 157 -9.37 -13.14 17.51
CA ALA A 157 -9.75 -14.53 17.70
C ALA A 157 -11.28 -14.66 17.72
N ALA A 158 -11.82 -15.60 16.95
CA ALA A 158 -13.25 -15.89 16.87
C ALA A 158 -13.49 -17.40 17.09
N GLY A 159 -13.27 -17.87 18.31
CA GLY A 159 -13.30 -19.31 18.64
C GLY A 159 -12.10 -20.04 18.00
N ASP A 160 -12.39 -21.11 17.21
CA ASP A 160 -11.37 -21.82 16.44
C ASP A 160 -10.97 -21.11 15.16
N ASP A 161 -11.76 -20.14 14.69
CA ASP A 161 -11.49 -19.31 13.55
C ASP A 161 -10.75 -18.04 13.97
N VAL A 162 -10.07 -17.42 13.01
CA VAL A 162 -9.40 -16.13 13.19
C VAL A 162 -9.91 -15.17 12.13
N LEU A 163 -10.27 -13.98 12.57
CA LEU A 163 -10.65 -12.89 11.69
C LEU A 163 -9.52 -11.86 11.61
N ILE A 164 -9.16 -11.45 10.42
CA ILE A 164 -8.33 -10.27 10.21
C ILE A 164 -9.22 -9.14 9.71
N ARG A 165 -9.31 -8.09 10.52
CA ARG A 165 -9.98 -6.83 10.18
C ARG A 165 -9.02 -5.96 9.38
N LEU A 166 -9.39 -5.63 8.17
CA LEU A 166 -8.63 -4.77 7.27
C LEU A 166 -9.35 -3.43 7.20
N VAL A 167 -8.95 -2.51 8.09
CA VAL A 167 -9.60 -1.19 8.26
C VAL A 167 -9.10 -0.15 7.26
N HIS A 168 -8.10 -0.48 6.46
CA HIS A 168 -7.60 0.32 5.37
C HIS A 168 -7.13 -0.60 4.25
N CYS A 169 -7.61 -0.36 3.03
CA CYS A 169 -7.17 -1.07 1.84
C CYS A 169 -6.41 -0.10 0.93
N PRO A 170 -5.12 -0.30 0.66
CA PRO A 170 -4.34 0.57 -0.22
C PRO A 170 -4.80 0.50 -1.69
N PHE A 171 -5.59 -0.53 -2.04
CA PHE A 171 -6.16 -0.75 -3.38
C PHE A 171 -7.63 -0.36 -3.48
N ARG A 172 -8.17 0.34 -2.47
CA ARG A 172 -9.61 0.61 -2.34
C ARG A 172 -10.23 1.16 -3.61
N GLU A 173 -9.63 2.17 -4.20
CA GLU A 173 -10.17 2.85 -5.38
C GLU A 173 -10.29 1.91 -6.59
N LEU A 174 -9.31 1.01 -6.76
CA LEU A 174 -9.37 -0.04 -7.79
C LEU A 174 -10.38 -1.13 -7.43
N ALA A 175 -10.50 -1.47 -6.15
CA ALA A 175 -11.44 -2.48 -5.68
C ALA A 175 -12.89 -2.02 -5.75
N GLU A 176 -13.18 -0.72 -5.71
CA GLU A 176 -14.51 -0.15 -5.92
C GLU A 176 -14.97 -0.37 -7.37
N GLU A 177 -14.06 -0.28 -8.35
CA GLU A 177 -14.33 -0.45 -9.79
C GLU A 177 -14.18 -1.90 -10.27
N HIS A 178 -13.19 -2.64 -9.73
CA HIS A 178 -12.78 -3.98 -10.16
C HIS A 178 -12.65 -4.94 -8.98
N ARG A 179 -13.75 -5.12 -8.24
CA ARG A 179 -13.79 -5.99 -7.06
C ARG A 179 -13.47 -7.45 -7.38
N ASP A 180 -13.91 -7.90 -8.53
CA ASP A 180 -13.72 -9.24 -9.07
C ASP A 180 -12.26 -9.61 -9.40
N VAL A 181 -11.39 -8.61 -9.52
CA VAL A 181 -9.95 -8.79 -9.71
C VAL A 181 -9.17 -8.51 -8.42
N ILE A 182 -9.44 -7.37 -7.80
CA ILE A 182 -8.63 -6.86 -6.68
C ILE A 182 -8.84 -7.67 -5.39
N CYS A 183 -10.09 -8.08 -5.09
CA CYS A 183 -10.33 -8.82 -3.85
C CYS A 183 -9.80 -10.26 -3.90
N PRO A 184 -9.94 -11.03 -5.01
CA PRO A 184 -9.24 -12.31 -5.17
C PRO A 184 -7.71 -12.19 -5.11
N LEU A 185 -7.11 -11.17 -5.73
CA LEU A 185 -5.67 -10.90 -5.62
C LEU A 185 -5.26 -10.72 -4.15
N HIS A 186 -6.02 -9.96 -3.38
CA HIS A 186 -5.74 -9.71 -1.98
C HIS A 186 -5.88 -11.00 -1.13
N LEU A 187 -6.94 -11.79 -1.34
CA LEU A 187 -7.08 -13.10 -0.68
C LEU A 187 -5.89 -14.01 -1.02
N GLY A 188 -5.53 -14.07 -2.31
CA GLY A 188 -4.36 -14.84 -2.75
C GLY A 188 -3.07 -14.41 -2.08
N LEU A 189 -2.86 -13.09 -1.89
CA LEU A 189 -1.68 -12.55 -1.21
C LEU A 189 -1.59 -13.07 0.24
N ILE A 190 -2.71 -13.07 0.97
CA ILE A 190 -2.77 -13.61 2.34
C ILE A 190 -2.48 -15.13 2.32
N GLN A 191 -3.10 -15.87 1.39
CA GLN A 191 -2.88 -17.31 1.23
C GLN A 191 -1.41 -17.64 0.94
N GLY A 192 -0.81 -16.92 0.00
CA GLY A 192 0.59 -17.10 -0.37
C GLY A 192 1.56 -16.81 0.77
N ALA A 193 1.30 -15.76 1.54
CA ALA A 193 2.11 -15.40 2.69
C ALA A 193 2.04 -16.49 3.79
N LEU A 194 0.86 -16.96 4.14
CA LEU A 194 0.67 -18.04 5.11
C LEU A 194 1.35 -19.35 4.66
N ALA A 195 1.26 -19.67 3.37
CA ALA A 195 1.91 -20.86 2.80
C ALA A 195 3.44 -20.77 2.90
N GLU A 196 4.05 -19.60 2.60
CA GLU A 196 5.51 -19.43 2.68
C GLU A 196 6.01 -19.50 4.11
N MET A 197 5.22 -19.04 5.08
CA MET A 197 5.53 -19.12 6.50
C MET A 197 5.35 -20.54 7.07
N ASN A 198 4.85 -21.52 6.29
CA ASN A 198 4.39 -22.83 6.79
C ASN A 198 3.42 -22.69 7.97
N ALA A 199 2.55 -21.69 7.92
CA ALA A 199 1.62 -21.37 8.99
C ALA A 199 0.58 -22.49 9.17
N PRO A 200 0.17 -22.82 10.41
CA PRO A 200 -0.94 -23.75 10.68
C PRO A 200 -2.30 -23.04 10.49
N LEU A 201 -2.39 -22.16 9.53
CA LEU A 201 -3.55 -21.35 9.18
C LEU A 201 -3.75 -21.33 7.67
N SER A 202 -5.00 -21.30 7.24
CA SER A 202 -5.39 -21.07 5.85
C SER A 202 -6.39 -19.91 5.76
N ALA A 203 -6.23 -19.03 4.78
CA ALA A 203 -7.22 -18.01 4.49
C ALA A 203 -8.27 -18.58 3.53
N GLU A 204 -9.53 -18.64 3.97
CA GLU A 204 -10.60 -19.27 3.20
C GLU A 204 -11.34 -18.28 2.32
N ARG A 205 -11.65 -17.12 2.87
CA ARG A 205 -12.41 -16.09 2.15
C ARG A 205 -12.06 -14.68 2.63
N LEU A 206 -12.40 -13.73 1.79
CA LEU A 206 -12.37 -12.30 2.09
C LEU A 206 -13.77 -11.75 1.85
N ASP A 207 -14.38 -11.15 2.87
CA ASP A 207 -15.63 -10.40 2.75
C ASP A 207 -15.29 -8.92 2.54
N PRO A 208 -15.41 -8.41 1.30
CA PRO A 208 -15.00 -7.04 1.01
C PRO A 208 -16.09 -6.03 1.40
N PHE A 209 -15.66 -4.90 1.98
CA PHE A 209 -16.52 -3.76 2.27
C PHE A 209 -17.75 -4.12 3.13
N VAL A 210 -17.56 -4.92 4.19
CA VAL A 210 -18.60 -5.18 5.20
C VAL A 210 -19.05 -3.87 5.88
N GLU A 211 -18.16 -2.89 5.95
CA GLU A 211 -18.40 -1.49 6.23
C GLU A 211 -17.61 -0.64 5.23
N PRO A 212 -17.85 0.67 5.09
CA PRO A 212 -17.22 1.52 4.07
C PRO A 212 -15.70 1.46 3.99
N ASN A 213 -15.02 1.13 5.10
CA ASN A 213 -13.55 1.02 5.17
C ASN A 213 -13.09 -0.30 5.78
N LEU A 214 -13.94 -1.31 5.84
CA LEU A 214 -13.65 -2.56 6.50
C LEU A 214 -13.88 -3.75 5.57
N CYS A 215 -12.84 -4.57 5.43
CA CYS A 215 -12.94 -5.91 4.88
C CYS A 215 -12.59 -6.93 5.97
N LEU A 216 -13.13 -8.14 5.87
CA LEU A 216 -12.85 -9.24 6.80
C LEU A 216 -12.22 -10.40 6.05
N ALA A 217 -11.01 -10.79 6.46
CA ALA A 217 -10.40 -12.03 6.01
C ALA A 217 -10.64 -13.12 7.06
N HIS A 218 -11.20 -14.23 6.62
CA HIS A 218 -11.51 -15.40 7.44
C HIS A 218 -10.40 -16.43 7.30
N LEU A 219 -9.76 -16.75 8.42
CA LEU A 219 -8.72 -17.75 8.51
C LEU A 219 -9.20 -18.90 9.38
N ARG A 220 -8.85 -20.12 8.96
CA ARG A 220 -9.09 -21.35 9.73
C ARG A 220 -7.77 -22.01 10.09
N ARG A 221 -7.73 -22.68 11.23
CA ARG A 221 -6.61 -23.57 11.55
C ARG A 221 -6.63 -24.75 10.60
N ARG A 222 -5.44 -25.12 10.12
CA ARG A 222 -5.27 -26.40 9.45
C ARG A 222 -5.21 -27.46 10.53
N ASP A 223 -6.05 -28.50 10.41
CA ASP A 223 -5.89 -29.70 11.24
C ASP A 223 -4.48 -30.24 10.95
N GLU A 224 -3.68 -30.45 11.99
CA GLU A 224 -2.42 -31.18 11.84
C GLU A 224 -2.78 -32.57 11.31
N ASP A 225 -2.37 -32.81 10.08
CA ASP A 225 -2.69 -33.99 9.30
C ASP A 225 -2.57 -35.26 10.14
N SER A 226 -3.65 -35.99 10.25
CA SER A 226 -3.72 -37.41 10.65
C SER A 226 -3.04 -38.28 9.60
N GLY A 227 -1.79 -37.96 9.26
CA GLY A 227 -0.93 -38.69 8.33
C GLY A 227 0.02 -39.62 9.05
N GLY A 228 -0.47 -40.60 9.76
CA GLY A 228 0.36 -41.53 10.50
C GLY A 228 -0.34 -42.82 10.99
N GLU A 229 -1.25 -43.35 10.20
CA GLU A 229 -1.76 -44.73 10.49
C GLU A 229 -1.85 -45.54 9.19
N GLY A 230 -0.94 -46.46 9.05
CA GLY A 230 -1.14 -47.50 8.02
C GLY A 230 0.14 -48.08 7.41
N ALA A 231 1.06 -48.59 8.22
CA ALA A 231 2.02 -49.58 7.73
C ALA A 231 2.57 -50.41 8.90
N GLU A 232 1.70 -51.18 9.55
CA GLU A 232 2.09 -52.40 10.26
C GLU A 232 0.95 -53.39 10.04
N ASP A 233 1.20 -54.33 9.18
CA ASP A 233 0.91 -55.77 9.25
C ASP A 233 0.87 -56.40 7.84
N GLY A 234 1.81 -57.36 7.66
CA GLY A 234 1.76 -58.32 6.55
C GLY A 234 3.14 -58.84 6.17
#